data_bf3cdb8bd0446e176f07c0fa0e88dd04
#
_entry.id   bf3cdb8bd0446e176f07c0fa0e88dd04
#
_cell.length_a   1.000
_cell.length_b   1.000
_cell.length_c   1.000
_cell.angle_alpha   90.00
_cell.angle_beta   90.00
_cell.angle_gamma   90.00
#
_symmetry.space_group_name_H-M   'P 1'
#
loop_
_entity.id
_entity.type
_entity.pdbx_description
1 polymer ?
#
loop_
_entity_poly.entity_id
_entity_poly.type
_entity_poly.pdbx_seq_one_letter_code
_entity_poly.pdbx_strand_id
1 'polypeptide(L)'
;MRNETEAFLTVNKVKEIVRKRNKYKYLILRIFLFLKYLSIIFESLKTFTYICFMEFKEAKNKFVQTWGALGSQWGINKTMAQIHALLMVSNEPISMEDIMEELQISRGNASMNLRSLMDWGIVYKEFKAGERKEFFTAEKDLDELAVKISRERSKREIKPTLKILKEVSTIEAKDSAEEKHFVDQTTKLYDFVLKADNMLDKMTEFNDNWLGKLVMKMMK
;
A
#
# COMPACT_ATOMS: atom_id res chain seq x y z
N MET A 1 -63.88 -34.62 45.21
CA MET A 1 -63.09 -33.54 45.89
C MET A 1 -61.59 -33.90 46.10
N ARG A 2 -61.21 -35.11 46.51
CA ARG A 2 -59.79 -35.47 46.76
C ARG A 2 -58.93 -35.51 45.50
N ASN A 3 -59.47 -35.97 44.35
CA ASN A 3 -58.75 -36.10 43.08
C ASN A 3 -58.44 -34.74 42.39
N GLU A 4 -59.24 -33.70 42.59
CA GLU A 4 -59.04 -32.38 41.97
C GLU A 4 -57.94 -31.60 42.67
N THR A 5 -57.78 -31.73 43.98
CA THR A 5 -56.72 -31.09 44.74
C THR A 5 -55.36 -31.69 44.46
N GLU A 6 -55.24 -33.00 44.24
CA GLU A 6 -53.96 -33.65 43.86
C GLU A 6 -53.56 -33.27 42.43
N ALA A 7 -54.49 -33.17 41.49
CA ALA A 7 -54.22 -32.73 40.12
C ALA A 7 -53.73 -31.28 40.09
N PHE A 8 -54.36 -30.40 40.88
CA PHE A 8 -53.94 -28.98 41.00
C PHE A 8 -52.52 -28.80 41.60
N LEU A 9 -52.20 -29.59 42.62
CA LEU A 9 -50.86 -29.57 43.22
C LEU A 9 -49.78 -30.10 42.25
N THR A 10 -50.11 -31.11 41.41
CA THR A 10 -49.20 -31.66 40.40
C THR A 10 -48.92 -30.65 39.29
N VAL A 11 -49.96 -29.93 38.78
CA VAL A 11 -49.84 -28.90 37.77
C VAL A 11 -48.98 -27.73 38.28
N ASN A 12 -49.18 -27.29 39.51
CA ASN A 12 -48.36 -26.24 40.10
C ASN A 12 -46.89 -26.64 40.28
N LYS A 13 -46.61 -27.88 40.68
CA LYS A 13 -45.23 -28.40 40.75
C LYS A 13 -44.56 -28.45 39.38
N VAL A 14 -45.30 -28.89 38.35
CA VAL A 14 -44.78 -28.91 36.98
C VAL A 14 -44.49 -27.46 36.47
N LYS A 15 -45.39 -26.50 36.74
CA LYS A 15 -45.16 -25.10 36.41
C LYS A 15 -43.90 -24.52 37.10
N GLU A 16 -43.68 -24.89 38.35
CA GLU A 16 -42.48 -24.45 39.12
C GLU A 16 -41.19 -25.04 38.53
N ILE A 17 -41.19 -26.31 38.17
CA ILE A 17 -40.06 -26.99 37.54
C ILE A 17 -39.74 -26.38 36.18
N VAL A 18 -40.75 -26.09 35.34
CA VAL A 18 -40.56 -25.44 34.04
C VAL A 18 -40.03 -24.01 34.20
N ARG A 19 -40.51 -23.26 35.19
CA ARG A 19 -40.03 -21.89 35.49
C ARG A 19 -38.60 -21.90 35.95
N LYS A 20 -38.20 -22.84 36.82
CA LYS A 20 -36.76 -23.01 37.24
C LYS A 20 -35.89 -23.39 36.05
N ARG A 21 -36.32 -24.37 35.22
CA ARG A 21 -35.57 -24.78 34.00
C ARG A 21 -35.33 -23.63 33.03
N ASN A 22 -36.36 -22.80 32.79
CA ASN A 22 -36.20 -21.64 31.95
C ASN A 22 -35.25 -20.60 32.54
N LYS A 23 -35.29 -20.35 33.87
CA LYS A 23 -34.38 -19.42 34.55
C LYS A 23 -32.91 -19.86 34.40
N TYR A 24 -32.61 -21.17 34.49
CA TYR A 24 -31.26 -21.67 34.26
C TYR A 24 -30.85 -21.59 32.79
N LYS A 25 -31.76 -21.80 31.85
CA LYS A 25 -31.51 -21.65 30.40
C LYS A 25 -31.10 -20.22 30.05
N TYR A 26 -31.79 -19.22 30.60
CA TYR A 26 -31.44 -17.82 30.39
C TYR A 26 -30.15 -17.44 31.11
N LEU A 27 -29.86 -18.02 32.28
CA LEU A 27 -28.61 -17.77 32.97
C LEU A 27 -27.43 -18.33 32.19
N ILE A 28 -27.53 -19.56 31.68
CA ILE A 28 -26.49 -20.19 30.83
C ILE A 28 -26.27 -19.39 29.58
N LEU A 29 -27.32 -18.93 28.93
CA LEU A 29 -27.22 -18.10 27.72
C LEU A 29 -26.51 -16.77 28.01
N ARG A 30 -26.85 -16.11 29.13
CA ARG A 30 -26.15 -14.87 29.55
C ARG A 30 -24.68 -15.10 29.85
N ILE A 31 -24.34 -16.20 30.51
CA ILE A 31 -22.93 -16.58 30.78
C ILE A 31 -22.19 -16.85 29.49
N PHE A 32 -22.80 -17.55 28.52
CA PHE A 32 -22.22 -17.84 27.23
C PHE A 32 -21.98 -16.56 26.41
N LEU A 33 -22.95 -15.66 26.38
CA LEU A 33 -22.82 -14.34 25.71
C LEU A 33 -21.74 -13.49 26.38
N PHE A 34 -21.67 -13.51 27.72
CA PHE A 34 -20.63 -12.78 28.47
C PHE A 34 -19.24 -13.33 28.17
N LEU A 35 -19.06 -14.66 28.13
CA LEU A 35 -17.78 -15.29 27.80
C LEU A 35 -17.36 -14.99 26.36
N LYS A 36 -18.31 -15.00 25.41
CA LYS A 36 -18.06 -14.61 24.03
C LYS A 36 -17.67 -13.14 23.91
N TYR A 37 -18.33 -12.26 24.66
CA TYR A 37 -17.97 -10.84 24.70
C TYR A 37 -16.58 -10.61 25.31
N LEU A 38 -16.25 -11.35 26.39
CA LEU A 38 -14.93 -11.33 27.01
C LEU A 38 -13.82 -11.81 26.05
N SER A 39 -14.09 -12.84 25.25
CA SER A 39 -13.19 -13.34 24.22
C SER A 39 -12.90 -12.28 23.15
N ILE A 40 -13.92 -11.56 22.70
CA ILE A 40 -13.77 -10.47 21.72
C ILE A 40 -12.93 -9.32 22.29
N ILE A 41 -13.16 -8.94 23.54
CA ILE A 41 -12.36 -7.91 24.23
C ILE A 41 -10.91 -8.37 24.36
N PHE A 42 -10.68 -9.63 24.71
CA PHE A 42 -9.34 -10.18 24.88
C PHE A 42 -8.55 -10.21 23.55
N GLU A 43 -9.20 -10.58 22.44
CA GLU A 43 -8.60 -10.50 21.11
C GLU A 43 -8.32 -9.05 20.70
N SER A 44 -9.24 -8.13 20.99
CA SER A 44 -9.03 -6.68 20.73
C SER A 44 -7.87 -6.13 21.57
N LEU A 45 -7.75 -6.54 22.84
CA LEU A 45 -6.64 -6.16 23.71
C LEU A 45 -5.30 -6.73 23.21
N LYS A 46 -5.26 -7.99 22.76
CA LYS A 46 -4.05 -8.56 22.15
C LYS A 46 -3.62 -7.76 20.92
N THR A 47 -4.56 -7.43 20.03
CA THR A 47 -4.29 -6.62 18.82
C THR A 47 -3.79 -5.23 19.20
N PHE A 48 -4.42 -4.59 20.19
CA PHE A 48 -3.99 -3.29 20.71
C PHE A 48 -2.61 -3.34 21.36
N THR A 49 -2.33 -4.38 22.18
CA THR A 49 -1.02 -4.58 22.80
C THR A 49 0.06 -4.84 21.75
N TYR A 50 -0.23 -5.63 20.72
CA TYR A 50 0.69 -5.88 19.60
C TYR A 50 1.04 -4.58 18.86
N ILE A 51 0.07 -3.71 18.60
CA ILE A 51 0.28 -2.41 17.95
C ILE A 51 1.06 -1.43 18.84
N CYS A 52 0.79 -1.44 20.17
CA CYS A 52 1.46 -0.54 21.13
C CYS A 52 2.90 -0.95 21.48
N PHE A 53 3.29 -2.22 21.30
CA PHE A 53 4.59 -2.74 21.72
C PHE A 53 5.45 -3.29 20.58
N MET A 54 5.15 -2.90 19.32
CA MET A 54 6.03 -3.26 18.20
C MET A 54 7.39 -2.57 18.38
N GLU A 55 8.45 -3.35 18.50
CA GLU A 55 9.80 -2.79 18.55
C GLU A 55 10.17 -2.06 17.25
N PHE A 56 10.98 -1.01 17.37
CA PHE A 56 11.40 -0.19 16.23
C PHE A 56 12.00 -1.03 15.09
N LYS A 57 12.82 -2.00 15.39
CA LYS A 57 13.43 -2.89 14.38
C LYS A 57 12.37 -3.71 13.63
N GLU A 58 11.38 -4.21 14.35
CA GLU A 58 10.26 -4.96 13.76
C GLU A 58 9.40 -4.04 12.86
N ALA A 59 9.07 -2.84 13.35
CA ALA A 59 8.30 -1.84 12.59
C ALA A 59 9.02 -1.44 11.30
N LYS A 60 10.33 -1.16 11.37
CA LYS A 60 11.17 -0.83 10.22
C LYS A 60 11.18 -1.97 9.20
N ASN A 61 11.42 -3.19 9.66
CA ASN A 61 11.43 -4.35 8.76
C ASN A 61 10.06 -4.58 8.10
N LYS A 62 8.98 -4.52 8.86
CA LYS A 62 7.61 -4.63 8.34
C LYS A 62 7.31 -3.57 7.29
N PHE A 63 7.71 -2.32 7.52
CA PHE A 63 7.57 -1.24 6.54
C PHE A 63 8.32 -1.57 5.25
N VAL A 64 9.61 -1.91 5.33
CA VAL A 64 10.46 -2.22 4.17
C VAL A 64 9.91 -3.40 3.36
N GLN A 65 9.47 -4.47 4.04
CA GLN A 65 8.88 -5.65 3.37
C GLN A 65 7.56 -5.31 2.68
N THR A 66 6.69 -4.56 3.36
CA THR A 66 5.39 -4.14 2.81
C THR A 66 5.59 -3.22 1.60
N TRP A 67 6.52 -2.27 1.68
CA TRP A 67 6.83 -1.37 0.58
C TRP A 67 7.38 -2.11 -0.63
N GLY A 68 8.23 -3.12 -0.40
CA GLY A 68 8.71 -4.01 -1.45
C GLY A 68 7.58 -4.79 -2.15
N ALA A 69 6.62 -5.29 -1.38
CA ALA A 69 5.45 -5.98 -1.93
C ALA A 69 4.56 -5.06 -2.76
N LEU A 70 4.29 -3.84 -2.28
CA LEU A 70 3.55 -2.81 -3.01
C LEU A 70 4.27 -2.41 -4.30
N GLY A 71 5.59 -2.21 -4.25
CA GLY A 71 6.39 -1.92 -5.44
C GLY A 71 6.23 -2.99 -6.52
N SER A 72 6.23 -4.27 -6.13
CA SER A 72 6.01 -5.39 -7.07
C SER A 72 4.64 -5.35 -7.73
N GLN A 73 3.59 -5.00 -6.98
CA GLN A 73 2.24 -4.83 -7.54
C GLN A 73 2.17 -3.68 -8.55
N TRP A 74 3.03 -2.69 -8.41
CA TRP A 74 3.13 -1.54 -9.31
C TRP A 74 4.14 -1.74 -10.45
N GLY A 75 4.63 -2.98 -10.65
CA GLY A 75 5.57 -3.31 -11.71
C GLY A 75 7.02 -2.90 -11.43
N ILE A 76 7.36 -2.58 -10.17
CA ILE A 76 8.71 -2.23 -9.75
C ILE A 76 9.39 -3.47 -9.14
N ASN A 77 10.69 -3.63 -9.36
CA ASN A 77 11.44 -4.71 -8.72
C ASN A 77 11.33 -4.62 -7.19
N LYS A 78 11.00 -5.76 -6.55
CA LYS A 78 10.82 -5.83 -5.09
C LYS A 78 12.04 -5.31 -4.31
N THR A 79 13.23 -5.75 -4.69
CA THR A 79 14.48 -5.32 -4.03
C THR A 79 14.74 -3.82 -4.21
N MET A 80 14.45 -3.28 -5.40
CA MET A 80 14.55 -1.84 -5.68
C MET A 80 13.66 -1.04 -4.73
N ALA A 81 12.39 -1.46 -4.56
CA ALA A 81 11.46 -0.81 -3.65
C ALA A 81 11.88 -0.96 -2.18
N GLN A 82 12.44 -2.12 -1.77
CA GLN A 82 12.95 -2.34 -0.42
C GLN A 82 14.16 -1.45 -0.10
N ILE A 83 15.12 -1.32 -1.03
CA ILE A 83 16.27 -0.41 -0.88
C ILE A 83 15.78 1.03 -0.72
N HIS A 84 14.86 1.48 -1.59
CA HIS A 84 14.29 2.82 -1.48
C HIS A 84 13.60 3.05 -0.13
N ALA A 85 12.76 2.12 0.33
CA ALA A 85 12.08 2.20 1.62
C ALA A 85 13.08 2.28 2.80
N LEU A 86 14.13 1.46 2.77
CA LEU A 86 15.18 1.47 3.78
C LEU A 86 15.87 2.82 3.85
N LEU A 87 16.31 3.35 2.71
CA LEU A 87 16.94 4.66 2.61
C LEU A 87 16.01 5.80 3.01
N MET A 88 14.73 5.70 2.66
CA MET A 88 13.71 6.71 2.98
C MET A 88 13.53 6.90 4.49
N VAL A 89 13.49 5.81 5.27
CA VAL A 89 13.29 5.88 6.73
C VAL A 89 14.56 6.04 7.54
N SER A 90 15.71 6.04 6.90
CA SER A 90 17.01 6.22 7.58
C SER A 90 17.33 7.69 7.70
N ASN A 91 17.78 8.13 8.89
CA ASN A 91 18.16 9.51 9.13
C ASN A 91 19.52 9.84 8.49
N GLU A 92 20.42 8.85 8.45
CA GLU A 92 21.79 9.00 7.93
C GLU A 92 21.94 8.22 6.61
N PRO A 93 22.87 8.65 5.75
CA PRO A 93 23.25 7.88 4.57
C PRO A 93 23.78 6.50 4.96
N ILE A 94 23.31 5.46 4.26
CA ILE A 94 23.66 4.06 4.53
C ILE A 94 24.69 3.57 3.52
N SER A 95 25.68 2.79 3.97
CA SER A 95 26.65 2.18 3.07
C SER A 95 26.03 1.03 2.24
N MET A 96 26.65 0.71 1.11
CA MET A 96 26.21 -0.45 0.30
C MET A 96 26.29 -1.74 1.11
N GLU A 97 27.31 -1.90 1.95
CA GLU A 97 27.51 -3.04 2.81
C GLU A 97 26.37 -3.21 3.80
N ASP A 98 25.96 -2.12 4.47
CA ASP A 98 24.85 -2.15 5.43
C ASP A 98 23.50 -2.43 4.75
N ILE A 99 23.28 -1.91 3.54
CA ILE A 99 22.09 -2.23 2.73
C ILE A 99 22.05 -3.73 2.41
N MET A 100 23.17 -4.30 2.00
CA MET A 100 23.30 -5.74 1.69
C MET A 100 23.00 -6.60 2.92
N GLU A 101 23.55 -6.22 4.08
CA GLU A 101 23.37 -6.93 5.34
C GLU A 101 21.91 -6.84 5.81
N GLU A 102 21.31 -5.64 5.82
CA GLU A 102 19.97 -5.45 6.33
C GLU A 102 18.89 -6.13 5.46
N LEU A 103 19.06 -6.10 4.14
CA LEU A 103 18.13 -6.71 3.21
C LEU A 103 18.48 -8.16 2.81
N GLN A 104 19.62 -8.69 3.28
CA GLN A 104 20.13 -10.02 2.94
C GLN A 104 20.22 -10.24 1.42
N ILE A 105 20.80 -9.28 0.69
CA ILE A 105 20.94 -9.30 -0.76
C ILE A 105 22.41 -9.31 -1.18
N SER A 106 22.68 -9.85 -2.37
CA SER A 106 24.04 -9.85 -2.94
C SER A 106 24.46 -8.45 -3.41
N ARG A 107 25.78 -8.22 -3.47
CA ARG A 107 26.38 -6.96 -3.96
C ARG A 107 25.90 -6.61 -5.38
N GLY A 108 25.82 -7.59 -6.28
CA GLY A 108 25.32 -7.37 -7.64
C GLY A 108 23.88 -6.90 -7.67
N ASN A 109 23.03 -7.51 -6.83
CA ASN A 109 21.63 -7.11 -6.70
C ASN A 109 21.50 -5.70 -6.11
N ALA A 110 22.23 -5.39 -5.05
CA ALA A 110 22.27 -4.05 -4.44
C ALA A 110 22.72 -2.99 -5.45
N SER A 111 23.88 -3.21 -6.11
CA SER A 111 24.46 -2.27 -7.08
C SER A 111 23.52 -1.99 -8.27
N MET A 112 22.89 -3.02 -8.84
CA MET A 112 21.97 -2.87 -9.95
C MET A 112 20.75 -2.03 -9.56
N ASN A 113 20.14 -2.31 -8.42
CA ASN A 113 18.95 -1.60 -7.98
C ASN A 113 19.26 -0.17 -7.50
N LEU A 114 20.40 0.06 -6.82
CA LEU A 114 20.87 1.40 -6.47
C LEU A 114 21.10 2.26 -7.71
N ARG A 115 21.72 1.70 -8.76
CA ARG A 115 21.89 2.40 -10.04
C ARG A 115 20.54 2.79 -10.65
N SER A 116 19.58 1.87 -10.68
CA SER A 116 18.25 2.18 -11.17
C SER A 116 17.55 3.28 -10.37
N LEU A 117 17.70 3.30 -9.03
CA LEU A 117 17.14 4.34 -8.18
C LEU A 117 17.82 5.71 -8.40
N MET A 118 19.12 5.70 -8.68
CA MET A 118 19.87 6.91 -9.06
C MET A 118 19.44 7.41 -10.44
N ASP A 119 19.24 6.52 -11.40
CA ASP A 119 18.73 6.86 -12.74
C ASP A 119 17.31 7.49 -12.67
N TRP A 120 16.51 7.09 -11.67
CA TRP A 120 15.20 7.71 -11.37
C TRP A 120 15.34 9.06 -10.66
N GLY A 121 16.55 9.41 -10.19
CA GLY A 121 16.82 10.63 -9.44
C GLY A 121 16.20 10.65 -8.03
N ILE A 122 15.86 9.50 -7.46
CA ILE A 122 15.24 9.38 -6.12
C ILE A 122 16.18 8.83 -5.06
N VAL A 123 17.41 8.45 -5.44
CA VAL A 123 18.52 8.08 -4.54
C VAL A 123 19.77 8.81 -4.99
N TYR A 124 20.55 9.27 -4.03
CA TYR A 124 21.79 9.99 -4.23
C TYR A 124 22.93 9.26 -3.58
N LYS A 125 24.10 9.32 -4.22
CA LYS A 125 25.36 8.82 -3.69
C LYS A 125 26.04 9.93 -2.92
N GLU A 126 26.51 9.61 -1.73
CA GLU A 126 27.25 10.52 -0.87
C GLU A 126 28.64 9.96 -0.54
N PHE A 127 29.58 10.86 -0.33
CA PHE A 127 30.95 10.53 0.07
C PHE A 127 31.21 11.12 1.47
N LYS A 128 31.66 10.28 2.40
CA LYS A 128 32.10 10.72 3.72
C LYS A 128 33.63 10.88 3.73
N ALA A 129 34.10 12.01 4.24
CA ALA A 129 35.53 12.29 4.33
C ALA A 129 36.24 11.20 5.16
N GLY A 130 37.34 10.67 4.63
CA GLY A 130 38.12 9.61 5.29
C GLY A 130 37.57 8.18 5.08
N GLU A 131 36.43 8.00 4.42
CA GLU A 131 35.89 6.69 4.14
C GLU A 131 35.99 6.33 2.65
N ARG A 132 36.33 5.07 2.37
CA ARG A 132 36.37 4.53 0.97
C ARG A 132 35.05 3.94 0.54
N LYS A 133 34.07 3.84 1.45
CA LYS A 133 32.76 3.27 1.19
C LYS A 133 31.86 4.26 0.46
N GLU A 134 30.96 3.72 -0.33
CA GLU A 134 29.89 4.47 -0.98
C GLU A 134 28.68 4.50 -0.06
N PHE A 135 28.16 5.69 0.19
CA PHE A 135 26.94 5.90 0.98
C PHE A 135 25.80 6.37 0.09
N PHE A 136 24.59 6.06 0.48
CA PHE A 136 23.38 6.36 -0.28
C PHE A 136 22.32 6.98 0.64
N THR A 137 21.60 7.96 0.11
CA THR A 137 20.44 8.59 0.74
C THR A 137 19.31 8.67 -0.26
N ALA A 138 18.04 8.65 0.20
CA ALA A 138 16.88 8.83 -0.64
C ALA A 138 16.41 10.28 -0.63
N GLU A 139 15.67 10.70 -1.67
CA GLU A 139 14.88 11.91 -1.66
C GLU A 139 13.91 11.89 -0.49
N LYS A 140 13.95 12.91 0.38
CA LYS A 140 13.13 13.01 1.59
C LYS A 140 11.89 13.88 1.40
N ASP A 141 11.93 14.78 0.44
CA ASP A 141 10.75 15.57 0.07
C ASP A 141 9.78 14.70 -0.72
N LEU A 142 8.60 14.45 -0.13
CA LEU A 142 7.60 13.57 -0.72
C LEU A 142 6.97 14.14 -1.99
N ASP A 143 6.87 15.45 -2.08
CA ASP A 143 6.32 16.14 -3.24
C ASP A 143 7.31 16.00 -4.42
N GLU A 144 8.60 16.25 -4.16
CA GLU A 144 9.69 16.06 -5.13
C GLU A 144 9.81 14.59 -5.57
N LEU A 145 9.73 13.67 -4.61
CA LEU A 145 9.73 12.23 -4.87
C LEU A 145 8.58 11.81 -5.81
N ALA A 146 7.36 12.28 -5.53
CA ALA A 146 6.20 11.98 -6.36
C ALA A 146 6.35 12.49 -7.79
N VAL A 147 6.90 13.69 -7.97
CA VAL A 147 7.22 14.28 -9.28
C VAL A 147 8.22 13.43 -10.05
N LYS A 148 9.34 13.05 -9.41
CA LYS A 148 10.39 12.24 -10.05
C LYS A 148 9.88 10.87 -10.47
N ILE A 149 9.13 10.20 -9.58
CA ILE A 149 8.50 8.90 -9.91
C ILE A 149 7.51 9.06 -11.07
N SER A 150 6.66 10.08 -11.06
CA SER A 150 5.67 10.33 -12.11
C SER A 150 6.33 10.56 -13.47
N ARG A 151 7.40 11.37 -13.52
CA ARG A 151 8.18 11.62 -14.75
C ARG A 151 8.81 10.34 -15.28
N GLU A 152 9.40 9.52 -14.42
CA GLU A 152 10.06 8.30 -14.85
C GLU A 152 9.03 7.26 -15.36
N ARG A 153 7.86 7.18 -14.75
CA ARG A 153 6.75 6.35 -15.24
C ARG A 153 6.17 6.84 -16.55
N SER A 154 5.95 8.14 -16.70
CA SER A 154 5.54 8.73 -18.00
C SER A 154 6.52 8.37 -19.10
N LYS A 155 7.83 8.54 -18.85
CA LYS A 155 8.89 8.23 -19.82
C LYS A 155 8.92 6.75 -20.22
N ARG A 156 8.68 5.82 -19.28
CA ARG A 156 8.81 4.36 -19.52
C ARG A 156 7.52 3.69 -19.99
N GLU A 157 6.37 4.21 -19.59
CA GLU A 157 5.07 3.55 -19.80
C GLU A 157 4.20 4.35 -20.78
N ILE A 158 4.04 5.66 -20.56
CA ILE A 158 3.09 6.47 -21.33
C ILE A 158 3.65 6.86 -22.68
N LYS A 159 4.86 7.42 -22.74
CA LYS A 159 5.45 7.91 -24.00
C LYS A 159 5.65 6.82 -25.06
N PRO A 160 6.14 5.60 -24.72
CA PRO A 160 6.17 4.50 -25.68
C PRO A 160 4.77 4.08 -26.17
N THR A 161 3.79 4.05 -25.26
CA THR A 161 2.39 3.75 -25.61
C THR A 161 1.81 4.77 -26.55
N LEU A 162 2.04 6.07 -26.31
CA LEU A 162 1.62 7.15 -27.20
C LEU A 162 2.24 7.00 -28.59
N LYS A 163 3.52 6.63 -28.67
CA LYS A 163 4.18 6.40 -29.96
C LYS A 163 3.47 5.32 -30.78
N ILE A 164 3.21 4.16 -30.18
CA ILE A 164 2.49 3.07 -30.84
C ILE A 164 1.07 3.47 -31.22
N LEU A 165 0.33 4.09 -30.31
CA LEU A 165 -1.04 4.54 -30.57
C LEU A 165 -1.09 5.53 -31.74
N LYS A 166 -0.13 6.45 -31.82
CA LYS A 166 -0.02 7.38 -32.94
C LYS A 166 0.21 6.64 -34.26
N GLU A 167 1.12 5.67 -34.28
CA GLU A 167 1.42 4.88 -35.49
C GLU A 167 0.19 4.13 -35.98
N VAL A 168 -0.53 3.43 -35.08
CA VAL A 168 -1.70 2.62 -35.48
C VAL A 168 -2.96 3.45 -35.77
N SER A 169 -3.09 4.65 -35.22
CA SER A 169 -4.22 5.54 -35.51
C SER A 169 -4.10 6.29 -36.86
N THR A 170 -2.92 6.32 -37.45
CA THR A 170 -2.66 7.01 -38.72
C THR A 170 -2.68 6.09 -39.94
N ILE A 171 -3.03 4.83 -39.80
CA ILE A 171 -3.17 3.92 -40.94
C ILE A 171 -4.35 4.36 -41.83
N GLU A 172 -4.20 4.22 -43.12
CA GLU A 172 -5.29 4.45 -44.08
C GLU A 172 -6.31 3.29 -43.95
N ALA A 173 -7.49 3.60 -43.38
CA ALA A 173 -8.58 2.64 -43.37
C ALA A 173 -9.10 2.46 -44.80
N LYS A 174 -8.91 1.29 -45.37
CA LYS A 174 -9.54 0.83 -46.58
C LYS A 174 -11.03 0.57 -46.27
N ASP A 175 -11.82 0.22 -47.23
CA ASP A 175 -13.31 0.24 -47.19
C ASP A 175 -14.01 -0.68 -46.14
N SER A 176 -13.26 -1.38 -45.30
CA SER A 176 -13.82 -2.23 -44.28
C SER A 176 -14.38 -1.42 -43.07
N ALA A 177 -15.57 -1.77 -42.62
CA ALA A 177 -16.17 -1.18 -41.41
C ALA A 177 -15.31 -1.49 -40.14
N GLU A 178 -14.63 -2.63 -40.12
CA GLU A 178 -13.73 -3.05 -39.05
C GLU A 178 -12.51 -2.14 -38.97
N GLU A 179 -11.87 -1.82 -40.12
CA GLU A 179 -10.71 -0.92 -40.18
C GLU A 179 -11.09 0.50 -39.72
N LYS A 180 -12.23 1.01 -40.16
CA LYS A 180 -12.74 2.32 -39.73
C LYS A 180 -12.99 2.35 -38.22
N HIS A 181 -13.59 1.31 -37.67
CA HIS A 181 -13.81 1.19 -36.23
C HIS A 181 -12.50 1.13 -35.45
N PHE A 182 -11.53 0.35 -35.93
CA PHE A 182 -10.19 0.26 -35.31
C PHE A 182 -9.49 1.62 -35.27
N VAL A 183 -9.44 2.34 -36.38
CA VAL A 183 -8.80 3.67 -36.43
C VAL A 183 -9.52 4.69 -35.54
N ASP A 184 -10.85 4.68 -35.52
CA ASP A 184 -11.64 5.54 -34.62
C ASP A 184 -11.33 5.27 -33.14
N GLN A 185 -11.31 3.99 -32.72
CA GLN A 185 -11.04 3.63 -31.33
C GLN A 185 -9.59 3.91 -30.94
N THR A 186 -8.61 3.60 -31.79
CA THR A 186 -7.19 3.89 -31.51
C THR A 186 -6.90 5.38 -31.47
N THR A 187 -7.56 6.20 -32.30
CA THR A 187 -7.48 7.66 -32.23
C THR A 187 -8.05 8.21 -30.93
N LYS A 188 -9.23 7.75 -30.52
CA LYS A 188 -9.82 8.15 -29.23
C LYS A 188 -8.94 7.78 -28.04
N LEU A 189 -8.34 6.59 -28.09
CA LEU A 189 -7.41 6.13 -27.04
C LEU A 189 -6.13 6.97 -27.03
N TYR A 190 -5.57 7.29 -28.19
CA TYR A 190 -4.43 8.19 -28.31
C TYR A 190 -4.71 9.55 -27.68
N ASP A 191 -5.83 10.18 -28.03
CA ASP A 191 -6.23 11.49 -27.52
C ASP A 191 -6.43 11.46 -26.00
N PHE A 192 -7.01 10.38 -25.47
CA PHE A 192 -7.20 10.21 -24.02
C PHE A 192 -5.86 10.10 -23.28
N VAL A 193 -4.96 9.23 -23.77
CA VAL A 193 -3.63 9.04 -23.16
C VAL A 193 -2.77 10.30 -23.28
N LEU A 194 -2.85 11.01 -24.39
CA LEU A 194 -2.15 12.28 -24.59
C LEU A 194 -2.65 13.36 -23.61
N LYS A 195 -3.95 13.44 -23.37
CA LYS A 195 -4.50 14.35 -22.35
C LYS A 195 -4.01 14.01 -20.94
N ALA A 196 -3.93 12.72 -20.62
CA ALA A 196 -3.41 12.27 -19.32
C ALA A 196 -1.92 12.61 -19.16
N ASP A 197 -1.08 12.40 -20.19
CA ASP A 197 0.35 12.76 -20.17
C ASP A 197 0.55 14.27 -20.00
N ASN A 198 -0.18 15.08 -20.78
CA ASN A 198 -0.15 16.54 -20.66
C ASN A 198 -0.60 17.04 -19.26
N MET A 199 -1.55 16.36 -18.63
CA MET A 199 -1.98 16.69 -17.26
C MET A 199 -0.89 16.38 -16.24
N LEU A 200 -0.22 15.24 -16.37
CA LEU A 200 0.93 14.86 -15.52
C LEU A 200 2.09 15.87 -15.71
N ASP A 201 2.43 16.24 -16.93
CA ASP A 201 3.48 17.22 -17.19
C ASP A 201 3.15 18.57 -16.54
N LYS A 202 1.92 19.06 -16.66
CA LYS A 202 1.49 20.32 -16.01
C LYS A 202 1.54 20.24 -14.48
N MET A 203 1.16 19.10 -13.88
CA MET A 203 1.26 18.90 -12.44
C MET A 203 2.73 18.92 -11.98
N THR A 204 3.64 18.31 -12.73
CA THR A 204 5.06 18.31 -12.42
C THR A 204 5.69 19.70 -12.60
N GLU A 205 5.33 20.44 -13.65
CA GLU A 205 5.76 21.83 -13.85
C GLU A 205 5.25 22.77 -12.76
N PHE A 206 3.99 22.58 -12.32
CA PHE A 206 3.42 23.38 -11.23
C PHE A 206 4.20 23.18 -9.92
N ASN A 207 4.61 21.96 -9.62
CA ASN A 207 5.42 21.68 -8.43
C ASN A 207 6.84 22.26 -8.51
N ASP A 208 7.42 22.36 -9.71
CA ASP A 208 8.74 22.96 -9.92
C ASP A 208 8.71 24.50 -9.79
N ASN A 209 7.56 25.12 -10.02
CA ASN A 209 7.41 26.56 -9.94
C ASN A 209 7.35 27.04 -8.48
N TRP A 210 7.96 28.21 -8.19
CA TRP A 210 7.93 28.83 -6.87
C TRP A 210 6.50 29.04 -6.33
N LEU A 211 5.55 29.34 -7.22
CA LEU A 211 4.13 29.53 -6.88
C LEU A 211 3.49 28.21 -6.45
N GLY A 212 3.78 27.11 -7.14
CA GLY A 212 3.33 25.77 -6.79
C GLY A 212 3.84 25.35 -5.42
N LYS A 213 5.14 25.55 -5.15
CA LYS A 213 5.76 25.31 -3.84
C LYS A 213 5.12 26.15 -2.72
N LEU A 214 4.73 27.38 -3.00
CA LEU A 214 4.05 28.25 -2.05
C LEU A 214 2.64 27.72 -1.73
N VAL A 215 1.86 27.35 -2.76
CA VAL A 215 0.51 26.78 -2.59
C VAL A 215 0.55 25.46 -1.82
N MET A 216 1.45 24.55 -2.17
CA MET A 216 1.63 23.29 -1.44
C MET A 216 2.02 23.51 0.02
N LYS A 217 2.83 24.53 0.32
CA LYS A 217 3.20 24.90 1.69
C LYS A 217 2.03 25.49 2.48
N MET A 218 1.09 26.17 1.82
CA MET A 218 -0.13 26.70 2.46
C MET A 218 -1.19 25.63 2.73
N MET A 219 -1.13 24.49 2.03
CA MET A 219 -2.05 23.36 2.21
C MET A 219 -1.59 22.37 3.29
N LYS A 220 -0.37 22.52 3.82
CA LYS A 220 0.17 21.76 4.98
C LYS A 220 -0.13 22.49 6.28
#